data_c41f45f064a45cf4b99a14456620a3d8
#
_entry.id   c41f45f064a45cf4b99a14456620a3d8
#
_cell.length_a   1.000
_cell.length_b   1.000
_cell.length_c   1.000
_cell.angle_alpha   90.00
_cell.angle_beta   90.00
_cell.angle_gamma   90.00
#
_symmetry.space_group_name_H-M   'P 1'
#
loop_
_entity.id
_entity.type
_entity.pdbx_description
1 polymer ?
#
loop_
_entity_poly.entity_id
_entity_poly.type
_entity_poly.pdbx_seq_one_letter_code
_entity_poly.pdbx_strand_id
1 'polypeptide(L)'
;MTYEEVLKAVFPLLEGVDLASCMAVCKQWRDIARDDYFWKCICAKRWPSICKQRSPPTVTYYKLYQTFYKRQHCRTLPPPKLSFDDLDFFIDIWTEDRLIFSEVVPGQVLQNGFKIPPPGICDVLRFHLEGPEFRMRLPVKPRFTVPLSQTVSVSVLVARKDSNTVACIINKTMFEYIDQTAYRAMAFDYLDFSPVHPFISGARAWFSLLFIEDGNEDVIDVFGIEMDFCDTANSKEEVLWLLDMLDWQ
;
A
#
# COMPACT_ATOMS: atom_id res chain seq x y z
N MET A 1 43.25 -17.56 20.55
CA MET A 1 42.07 -16.71 20.31
C MET A 1 41.01 -17.19 21.28
N THR A 2 40.58 -16.37 22.21
CA THR A 2 39.55 -16.72 23.15
C THR A 2 38.17 -16.65 22.47
N TYR A 3 37.20 -17.36 23.01
CA TYR A 3 35.83 -17.34 22.50
C TYR A 3 35.24 -15.90 22.43
N GLU A 4 35.58 -15.07 23.39
CA GLU A 4 35.15 -13.66 23.43
C GLU A 4 35.80 -12.83 22.31
N GLU A 5 37.04 -13.06 21.98
CA GLU A 5 37.73 -12.39 20.86
C GLU A 5 37.08 -12.73 19.52
N VAL A 6 36.65 -13.98 19.35
CA VAL A 6 35.91 -14.40 18.14
C VAL A 6 34.56 -13.65 18.03
N LEU A 7 33.82 -13.57 19.12
CA LEU A 7 32.53 -12.85 19.12
C LEU A 7 32.71 -11.35 18.84
N LYS A 8 33.73 -10.73 19.43
CA LYS A 8 34.07 -9.32 19.17
C LYS A 8 34.48 -9.05 17.72
N ALA A 9 35.04 -10.05 17.04
CA ALA A 9 35.35 -9.95 15.63
C ALA A 9 34.15 -10.16 14.69
N VAL A 10 33.21 -11.02 15.09
CA VAL A 10 32.03 -11.39 14.28
C VAL A 10 30.87 -10.40 14.44
N PHE A 11 30.60 -9.92 15.65
CA PHE A 11 29.44 -9.07 15.93
C PHE A 11 29.37 -7.76 15.12
N PRO A 12 30.48 -7.08 14.79
CA PRO A 12 30.46 -5.92 13.91
C PRO A 12 30.04 -6.20 12.47
N LEU A 13 30.07 -7.48 12.05
CA LEU A 13 29.68 -7.92 10.70
C LEU A 13 28.18 -8.19 10.60
N LEU A 14 27.47 -8.32 11.74
CA LEU A 14 26.07 -8.62 11.80
C LEU A 14 25.24 -7.36 11.52
N GLU A 15 24.01 -7.59 11.05
CA GLU A 15 22.99 -6.55 11.03
C GLU A 15 22.38 -6.34 12.43
N GLY A 16 21.74 -5.20 12.65
CA GLY A 16 21.23 -4.84 13.96
C GLY A 16 20.19 -5.80 14.53
N VAL A 17 19.42 -6.45 13.66
CA VAL A 17 18.42 -7.47 14.05
C VAL A 17 19.11 -8.73 14.56
N ASP A 18 20.14 -9.17 13.85
CA ASP A 18 20.89 -10.36 14.20
C ASP A 18 21.70 -10.14 15.48
N LEU A 19 22.32 -8.97 15.61
CA LEU A 19 23.01 -8.59 16.85
C LEU A 19 22.05 -8.51 18.05
N ALA A 20 20.82 -8.00 17.85
CA ALA A 20 19.79 -8.01 18.88
C ALA A 20 19.37 -9.43 19.25
N SER A 21 19.27 -10.34 18.27
CA SER A 21 18.96 -11.76 18.49
C SER A 21 20.07 -12.45 19.28
N CYS A 22 21.33 -12.09 19.06
CA CYS A 22 22.48 -12.59 19.84
C CYS A 22 22.35 -12.26 21.34
N MET A 23 21.70 -11.14 21.71
CA MET A 23 21.47 -10.79 23.11
C MET A 23 20.51 -11.75 23.84
N ALA A 24 19.77 -12.57 23.12
CA ALA A 24 18.86 -13.56 23.68
C ALA A 24 19.50 -14.96 23.87
N VAL A 25 20.67 -15.20 23.29
CA VAL A 25 21.33 -16.52 23.29
C VAL A 25 21.81 -16.93 24.69
N CYS A 26 22.65 -16.11 25.33
CA CYS A 26 23.11 -16.34 26.68
C CYS A 26 23.60 -15.03 27.33
N LYS A 27 23.92 -15.07 28.64
CA LYS A 27 24.38 -13.89 29.38
C LYS A 27 25.65 -13.29 28.76
N GLN A 28 26.64 -14.12 28.45
CA GLN A 28 27.91 -13.65 27.87
C GLN A 28 27.72 -12.97 26.53
N TRP A 29 26.90 -13.55 25.63
CA TRP A 29 26.58 -12.94 24.34
C TRP A 29 25.86 -11.60 24.51
N ARG A 30 24.92 -11.55 25.44
CA ARG A 30 24.19 -10.33 25.78
C ARG A 30 25.12 -9.22 26.24
N ASP A 31 26.06 -9.52 27.12
CA ASP A 31 26.98 -8.53 27.68
C ASP A 31 27.93 -7.99 26.60
N ILE A 32 28.42 -8.86 25.71
CA ILE A 32 29.24 -8.44 24.55
C ILE A 32 28.40 -7.66 23.54
N ALA A 33 27.21 -8.15 23.16
CA ALA A 33 26.37 -7.51 22.15
C ALA A 33 25.77 -6.15 22.61
N ARG A 34 25.80 -5.88 23.93
CA ARG A 34 25.41 -4.58 24.48
C ARG A 34 26.46 -3.49 24.34
N ASP A 35 27.67 -3.84 23.91
CA ASP A 35 28.72 -2.84 23.69
C ASP A 35 28.25 -1.81 22.66
N ASP A 36 28.15 -0.57 23.10
CA ASP A 36 27.61 0.54 22.29
C ASP A 36 28.45 0.85 21.06
N TYR A 37 29.70 0.37 21.03
CA TYR A 37 30.57 0.45 19.85
C TYR A 37 29.98 -0.29 18.65
N PHE A 38 29.45 -1.50 18.83
CA PHE A 38 28.85 -2.27 17.73
C PHE A 38 27.59 -1.56 17.19
N TRP A 39 26.77 -1.04 18.08
CA TRP A 39 25.57 -0.29 17.72
C TRP A 39 25.92 1.02 17.02
N LYS A 40 27.00 1.68 17.42
CA LYS A 40 27.54 2.83 16.72
C LYS A 40 27.92 2.48 15.27
N CYS A 41 28.62 1.38 15.06
CA CYS A 41 29.00 0.91 13.72
C CYS A 41 27.78 0.61 12.84
N ILE A 42 26.76 -0.03 13.39
CA ILE A 42 25.50 -0.32 12.71
C ILE A 42 24.75 0.98 12.35
N CYS A 43 24.62 1.89 13.32
CA CYS A 43 23.99 3.19 13.08
C CYS A 43 24.77 4.01 12.05
N ALA A 44 26.10 3.93 12.05
CA ALA A 44 26.95 4.63 11.09
C ALA A 44 26.76 4.16 9.65
N LYS A 45 26.57 2.85 9.45
CA LYS A 45 26.26 2.29 8.12
C LYS A 45 24.91 2.81 7.60
N ARG A 46 23.92 2.92 8.48
CA ARG A 46 22.54 3.28 8.10
C ARG A 46 22.29 4.79 8.08
N TRP A 47 22.89 5.52 9.02
CA TRP A 47 22.77 6.97 9.17
C TRP A 47 24.14 7.61 9.37
N PRO A 48 24.95 7.77 8.33
CA PRO A 48 26.32 8.26 8.44
C PRO A 48 26.44 9.61 9.15
N SER A 49 25.42 10.47 9.03
CA SER A 49 25.40 11.80 9.66
C SER A 49 25.44 11.74 11.20
N ILE A 50 24.96 10.66 11.82
CA ILE A 50 24.96 10.49 13.29
C ILE A 50 26.39 10.49 13.84
N CYS A 51 27.35 10.00 13.07
CA CYS A 51 28.75 9.93 13.49
C CYS A 51 29.47 11.30 13.43
N LYS A 52 28.85 12.34 12.86
CA LYS A 52 29.38 13.71 12.88
C LYS A 52 29.29 14.35 14.27
N GLN A 53 28.46 13.81 15.15
CA GLN A 53 28.37 14.26 16.54
C GLN A 53 29.29 13.41 17.44
N ARG A 54 29.87 14.07 18.47
CA ARG A 54 30.76 13.40 19.43
C ARG A 54 30.04 12.40 20.35
N SER A 55 28.78 12.62 20.61
CA SER A 55 27.92 11.77 21.45
C SER A 55 26.65 11.39 20.71
N PRO A 56 26.04 10.23 21.01
CA PRO A 56 24.78 9.82 20.40
C PRO A 56 23.66 10.83 20.78
N PRO A 57 22.68 11.07 19.89
CA PRO A 57 21.52 11.93 20.17
C PRO A 57 20.56 11.32 21.21
N THR A 58 20.81 10.10 21.62
CA THR A 58 20.10 9.33 22.67
C THR A 58 21.10 8.85 23.72
N VAL A 59 20.61 8.21 24.79
CA VAL A 59 21.46 7.66 25.87
C VAL A 59 22.52 6.68 25.32
N THR A 60 22.16 5.84 24.33
CA THR A 60 23.07 4.88 23.65
C THR A 60 22.71 4.73 22.19
N TYR A 61 23.66 4.28 21.35
CA TYR A 61 23.40 3.92 19.96
C TYR A 61 22.44 2.71 19.83
N TYR A 62 22.49 1.77 20.77
CA TYR A 62 21.48 0.70 20.87
C TYR A 62 20.07 1.26 21.03
N LYS A 63 19.87 2.22 21.93
CA LYS A 63 18.55 2.86 22.13
C LYS A 63 18.08 3.59 20.87
N LEU A 64 19.00 4.26 20.19
CA LEU A 64 18.73 4.93 18.93
C LEU A 64 18.25 3.92 17.87
N TYR A 65 19.03 2.85 17.66
CA TYR A 65 18.67 1.80 16.71
C TYR A 65 17.32 1.18 17.04
N GLN A 66 17.09 0.80 18.29
CA GLN A 66 15.83 0.23 18.75
C GLN A 66 14.63 1.14 18.48
N THR A 67 14.78 2.44 18.69
CA THR A 67 13.71 3.42 18.46
C THR A 67 13.32 3.49 16.97
N PHE A 68 14.31 3.56 16.09
CA PHE A 68 14.04 3.63 14.66
C PHE A 68 13.61 2.29 14.07
N TYR A 69 14.18 1.18 14.54
CA TYR A 69 13.76 -0.16 14.12
C TYR A 69 12.31 -0.43 14.49
N LYS A 70 11.90 -0.12 15.73
CA LYS A 70 10.50 -0.24 16.16
C LYS A 70 9.56 0.61 15.29
N ARG A 71 9.95 1.84 14.97
CA ARG A 71 9.13 2.70 14.10
C ARG A 71 8.93 2.14 12.70
N GLN A 72 9.90 1.41 12.17
CA GLN A 72 9.82 0.83 10.82
C GLN A 72 9.05 -0.50 10.78
N HIS A 73 9.14 -1.32 11.85
CA HIS A 73 8.64 -2.70 11.86
C HIS A 73 7.48 -2.94 12.82
N CYS A 74 7.19 -2.01 13.70
CA CYS A 74 6.20 -2.16 14.76
C CYS A 74 5.20 -1.00 14.78
N ARG A 75 4.76 -0.52 13.62
CA ARG A 75 3.46 0.15 13.56
C ARG A 75 2.39 -0.95 13.59
N THR A 76 2.19 -1.56 14.74
CA THR A 76 0.93 -2.21 15.01
C THR A 76 -0.11 -1.10 15.07
N LEU A 77 -0.73 -0.83 13.94
CA LEU A 77 -1.93 -0.02 13.89
C LEU A 77 -2.95 -0.73 14.81
N PRO A 78 -3.70 0.00 15.64
CA PRO A 78 -4.81 -0.61 16.33
C PRO A 78 -5.75 -1.24 15.29
N PRO A 79 -6.54 -2.27 15.65
CA PRO A 79 -7.45 -2.88 14.70
C PRO A 79 -8.34 -1.80 14.06
N PRO A 80 -8.58 -1.85 12.74
CA PRO A 80 -9.45 -0.89 12.09
C PRO A 80 -10.85 -0.95 12.70
N LYS A 81 -11.50 0.21 12.81
CA LYS A 81 -12.88 0.29 13.29
C LYS A 81 -13.88 -0.09 12.21
N LEU A 82 -13.51 0.13 10.95
CA LEU A 82 -14.30 -0.22 9.79
C LEU A 82 -14.11 -1.68 9.41
N SER A 83 -15.16 -2.27 8.84
CA SER A 83 -15.13 -3.54 8.13
C SER A 83 -15.60 -3.33 6.69
N PHE A 84 -15.07 -4.10 5.75
CA PHE A 84 -15.59 -4.11 4.38
C PHE A 84 -17.06 -4.54 4.31
N ASP A 85 -17.56 -5.26 5.32
CA ASP A 85 -18.97 -5.66 5.42
C ASP A 85 -19.91 -4.46 5.61
N ASP A 86 -19.38 -3.40 6.21
CA ASP A 86 -20.12 -2.19 6.54
C ASP A 86 -20.03 -1.11 5.45
N LEU A 87 -19.39 -1.42 4.32
CA LEU A 87 -19.12 -0.48 3.24
C LEU A 87 -19.83 -0.87 1.94
N ASP A 88 -20.39 0.12 1.25
CA ASP A 88 -20.84 0.04 -0.13
C ASP A 88 -20.08 1.07 -0.97
N PHE A 89 -19.58 0.66 -2.13
CA PHE A 89 -18.87 1.50 -3.06
C PHE A 89 -19.73 1.80 -4.29
N PHE A 90 -19.82 3.05 -4.66
CA PHE A 90 -20.54 3.53 -5.84
C PHE A 90 -19.51 3.89 -6.89
N ILE A 91 -19.52 3.18 -7.99
CA ILE A 91 -18.52 3.32 -9.06
C ILE A 91 -19.22 3.71 -10.33
N ASP A 92 -18.93 4.91 -10.84
CA ASP A 92 -19.44 5.43 -12.09
C ASP A 92 -18.31 5.75 -13.06
N ILE A 93 -18.39 5.22 -14.27
CA ILE A 93 -17.41 5.46 -15.34
C ILE A 93 -18.12 6.08 -16.53
N TRP A 94 -17.56 7.18 -17.02
CA TRP A 94 -18.13 8.00 -18.09
C TRP A 94 -17.17 8.09 -19.27
N THR A 95 -17.71 8.01 -20.46
CA THR A 95 -17.02 8.41 -21.70
C THR A 95 -17.61 9.73 -22.16
N GLU A 96 -16.82 10.80 -22.18
CA GLU A 96 -17.36 12.14 -22.37
C GLU A 96 -18.52 12.41 -21.39
N ASP A 97 -19.74 12.53 -21.87
CA ASP A 97 -20.94 12.71 -21.02
C ASP A 97 -21.84 11.46 -20.95
N ARG A 98 -21.38 10.32 -21.52
CA ARG A 98 -22.15 9.08 -21.52
C ARG A 98 -21.69 8.14 -20.40
N LEU A 99 -22.61 7.76 -19.53
CA LEU A 99 -22.38 6.72 -18.52
C LEU A 99 -22.22 5.36 -19.20
N ILE A 100 -21.06 4.70 -19.01
CA ILE A 100 -20.76 3.39 -19.60
C ILE A 100 -20.72 2.28 -18.58
N PHE A 101 -20.50 2.60 -17.31
CA PHE A 101 -20.54 1.67 -16.19
C PHE A 101 -21.07 2.39 -14.95
N SER A 102 -21.97 1.75 -14.21
CA SER A 102 -22.52 2.27 -12.95
C SER A 102 -22.94 1.10 -12.07
N GLU A 103 -22.29 0.91 -10.96
CA GLU A 103 -22.53 -0.21 -10.05
C GLU A 103 -22.41 0.21 -8.58
N VAL A 104 -23.26 -0.39 -7.76
CA VAL A 104 -23.14 -0.35 -6.30
C VAL A 104 -22.51 -1.66 -5.85
N VAL A 105 -21.30 -1.60 -5.36
CA VAL A 105 -20.47 -2.77 -5.05
C VAL A 105 -20.30 -2.92 -3.54
N PRO A 106 -20.83 -3.97 -2.92
CA PRO A 106 -20.55 -4.26 -1.52
C PRO A 106 -19.04 -4.43 -1.27
N GLY A 107 -18.54 -3.89 -0.17
CA GLY A 107 -17.12 -3.94 0.16
C GLY A 107 -16.57 -5.37 0.22
N GLN A 108 -17.36 -6.35 0.66
CA GLN A 108 -16.98 -7.78 0.63
C GLN A 108 -16.63 -8.26 -0.79
N VAL A 109 -17.33 -7.79 -1.82
CA VAL A 109 -17.08 -8.18 -3.21
C VAL A 109 -15.71 -7.64 -3.64
N LEU A 110 -15.42 -6.37 -3.35
CA LEU A 110 -14.14 -5.74 -3.63
C LEU A 110 -12.98 -6.39 -2.85
N GLN A 111 -13.22 -6.73 -1.58
CA GLN A 111 -12.23 -7.40 -0.73
C GLN A 111 -11.83 -8.78 -1.27
N ASN A 112 -12.79 -9.56 -1.74
CA ASN A 112 -12.54 -10.91 -2.23
C ASN A 112 -11.94 -10.92 -3.63
N GLY A 113 -12.20 -9.88 -4.41
CA GLY A 113 -11.70 -9.71 -5.77
C GLY A 113 -12.04 -10.87 -6.69
N PHE A 114 -11.39 -10.92 -7.84
CA PHE A 114 -11.39 -12.12 -8.67
C PHE A 114 -10.08 -12.89 -8.47
N LYS A 115 -10.20 -14.18 -8.19
CA LYS A 115 -9.05 -15.07 -7.90
C LYS A 115 -8.42 -15.65 -9.15
N ILE A 116 -9.20 -15.73 -10.22
CA ILE A 116 -8.76 -16.34 -11.48
C ILE A 116 -8.90 -15.28 -12.57
N PRO A 117 -7.77 -14.77 -13.08
CA PRO A 117 -7.81 -13.86 -14.22
C PRO A 117 -8.37 -14.58 -15.46
N PRO A 118 -9.05 -13.86 -16.37
CA PRO A 118 -9.55 -14.43 -17.59
C PRO A 118 -8.40 -14.96 -18.47
N PRO A 119 -8.65 -15.96 -19.32
CA PRO A 119 -7.66 -16.40 -20.29
C PRO A 119 -7.33 -15.26 -21.26
N GLY A 120 -6.10 -15.23 -21.76
CA GLY A 120 -5.66 -14.25 -22.76
C GLY A 120 -5.06 -12.97 -22.19
N ILE A 121 -4.88 -12.86 -20.86
CA ILE A 121 -4.13 -11.73 -20.27
C ILE A 121 -2.63 -11.92 -20.50
N CYS A 122 -1.91 -10.81 -20.62
CA CYS A 122 -0.45 -10.82 -20.71
C CYS A 122 0.22 -11.24 -19.41
N ASP A 123 1.47 -11.70 -19.48
CA ASP A 123 2.21 -12.17 -18.30
C ASP A 123 2.47 -11.05 -17.29
N VAL A 124 2.67 -9.80 -17.74
CA VAL A 124 2.87 -8.64 -16.87
C VAL A 124 1.62 -8.40 -16.01
N LEU A 125 0.43 -8.40 -16.63
CA LEU A 125 -0.82 -8.24 -15.90
C LEU A 125 -1.07 -9.43 -14.96
N ARG A 126 -0.76 -10.66 -15.39
CA ARG A 126 -0.87 -11.84 -14.55
C ARG A 126 0.00 -11.72 -13.30
N PHE A 127 1.27 -11.36 -13.46
CA PHE A 127 2.18 -11.14 -12.34
C PHE A 127 1.68 -10.05 -11.38
N HIS A 128 1.13 -8.97 -11.93
CA HIS A 128 0.51 -7.90 -11.13
C HIS A 128 -0.72 -8.42 -10.33
N LEU A 129 -1.57 -9.23 -10.97
CA LEU A 129 -2.77 -9.78 -10.31
C LEU A 129 -2.45 -10.82 -9.24
N GLU A 130 -1.36 -11.56 -9.39
CA GLU A 130 -0.89 -12.58 -8.44
C GLU A 130 -0.01 -11.98 -7.31
N GLY A 131 0.30 -10.70 -7.36
CA GLY A 131 1.11 -10.00 -6.36
C GLY A 131 0.51 -10.08 -4.94
N PRO A 132 1.36 -10.04 -3.88
CA PRO A 132 0.93 -10.22 -2.49
C PRO A 132 0.21 -9.00 -1.91
N GLU A 133 0.23 -7.86 -2.58
CA GLU A 133 -0.36 -6.62 -2.11
C GLU A 133 -1.89 -6.68 -2.16
N PHE A 134 -2.51 -6.15 -1.13
CA PHE A 134 -3.97 -6.07 -1.09
C PHE A 134 -4.47 -5.00 -2.07
N ARG A 135 -5.33 -5.42 -2.97
CA ARG A 135 -6.00 -4.55 -3.92
C ARG A 135 -7.47 -4.91 -4.03
N MET A 136 -8.30 -3.91 -4.10
CA MET A 136 -9.74 -4.07 -4.29
C MET A 136 -10.03 -4.30 -5.76
N ARG A 137 -10.64 -5.43 -6.12
CA ARG A 137 -10.86 -5.82 -7.51
C ARG A 137 -12.31 -6.22 -7.76
N LEU A 138 -12.84 -5.80 -8.89
CA LEU A 138 -14.18 -6.13 -9.35
C LEU A 138 -14.12 -6.74 -10.75
N PRO A 139 -14.64 -7.96 -10.97
CA PRO A 139 -14.85 -8.45 -12.32
C PRO A 139 -16.01 -7.72 -12.98
N VAL A 140 -15.83 -7.23 -14.18
CA VAL A 140 -16.86 -6.53 -14.95
C VAL A 140 -17.63 -7.54 -15.80
N LYS A 141 -18.94 -7.59 -15.59
CA LYS A 141 -19.86 -8.47 -16.34
C LYS A 141 -21.20 -7.80 -16.59
N PRO A 142 -21.64 -7.59 -17.83
CA PRO A 142 -20.90 -7.86 -19.07
C PRO A 142 -19.66 -6.95 -19.18
N ARG A 143 -18.67 -7.37 -19.97
CA ARG A 143 -17.54 -6.51 -20.33
C ARG A 143 -18.04 -5.31 -21.12
N PHE A 144 -17.30 -4.21 -21.05
CA PHE A 144 -17.57 -3.05 -21.88
C PHE A 144 -16.31 -2.64 -22.61
N THR A 145 -16.52 -1.99 -23.76
CA THR A 145 -15.43 -1.50 -24.60
C THR A 145 -15.31 0.01 -24.53
N VAL A 146 -14.08 0.49 -24.58
CA VAL A 146 -13.75 1.92 -24.55
C VAL A 146 -12.88 2.24 -25.74
N PRO A 147 -13.28 3.16 -26.64
CA PRO A 147 -12.41 3.68 -27.68
C PRO A 147 -11.25 4.49 -27.09
N LEU A 148 -10.02 4.24 -27.53
CA LEU A 148 -8.83 4.96 -27.07
C LEU A 148 -8.86 6.46 -27.43
N SER A 149 -9.66 6.84 -28.41
CA SER A 149 -9.83 8.24 -28.83
C SER A 149 -10.75 9.06 -27.92
N GLN A 150 -11.49 8.41 -27.00
CA GLN A 150 -12.44 9.08 -26.12
C GLN A 150 -11.85 9.33 -24.74
N THR A 151 -12.22 10.47 -24.16
CA THR A 151 -11.89 10.79 -22.79
C THR A 151 -12.77 9.99 -21.82
N VAL A 152 -12.15 9.26 -20.90
CA VAL A 152 -12.84 8.49 -19.88
C VAL A 152 -12.58 9.11 -18.51
N SER A 153 -13.61 9.20 -17.70
CA SER A 153 -13.51 9.66 -16.33
C SER A 153 -14.21 8.69 -15.35
N VAL A 154 -13.79 8.72 -14.11
CA VAL A 154 -14.32 7.87 -13.04
C VAL A 154 -14.68 8.69 -11.82
N SER A 155 -15.78 8.32 -11.16
CA SER A 155 -16.12 8.77 -9.82
C SER A 155 -16.32 7.56 -8.92
N VAL A 156 -15.77 7.64 -7.71
CA VAL A 156 -15.92 6.59 -6.69
C VAL A 156 -16.30 7.24 -5.37
N LEU A 157 -17.45 6.86 -4.85
CA LEU A 157 -17.90 7.19 -3.51
C LEU A 157 -17.91 5.93 -2.66
N VAL A 158 -17.77 6.09 -1.36
CA VAL A 158 -17.98 5.01 -0.39
C VAL A 158 -18.99 5.43 0.66
N ALA A 159 -19.94 4.55 0.97
CA ALA A 159 -20.94 4.78 2.01
C ALA A 159 -20.75 3.80 3.17
N ARG A 160 -21.03 4.25 4.37
CA ARG A 160 -21.11 3.42 5.58
C ARG A 160 -22.55 3.03 5.83
N LYS A 161 -22.82 1.73 5.96
CA LYS A 161 -24.16 1.18 6.23
C LYS A 161 -24.64 1.49 7.65
N ASP A 162 -23.71 1.64 8.59
CA ASP A 162 -23.99 1.85 10.01
C ASP A 162 -24.45 3.28 10.34
N SER A 163 -23.99 4.27 9.59
CA SER A 163 -24.20 5.70 9.88
C SER A 163 -24.83 6.48 8.75
N ASN A 164 -25.08 5.86 7.60
CA ASN A 164 -25.56 6.52 6.37
C ASN A 164 -24.73 7.73 5.95
N THR A 165 -23.44 7.70 6.26
CA THR A 165 -22.48 8.72 5.83
C THR A 165 -21.76 8.27 4.57
N VAL A 166 -21.35 9.23 3.74
CA VAL A 166 -20.67 9.02 2.46
C VAL A 166 -19.36 9.78 2.45
N ALA A 167 -18.33 9.20 1.84
CA ALA A 167 -17.08 9.88 1.57
C ALA A 167 -16.71 9.75 0.09
N CYS A 168 -16.01 10.75 -0.43
CA CYS A 168 -15.49 10.71 -1.80
C CYS A 168 -14.10 10.08 -1.81
N ILE A 169 -13.86 9.13 -2.72
CA ILE A 169 -12.55 8.54 -2.96
C ILE A 169 -11.95 9.15 -4.23
N ILE A 170 -12.74 9.25 -5.30
CA ILE A 170 -12.33 9.81 -6.60
C ILE A 170 -13.48 10.66 -7.14
N ASN A 171 -13.16 11.88 -7.56
CA ASN A 171 -14.17 12.83 -8.02
C ASN A 171 -14.01 13.20 -9.51
N LYS A 172 -14.70 12.46 -10.38
CA LYS A 172 -14.75 12.69 -11.83
C LYS A 172 -13.36 12.90 -12.46
N THR A 173 -12.41 12.04 -12.07
CA THR A 173 -11.01 12.11 -12.52
C THR A 173 -10.84 11.39 -13.84
N MET A 174 -10.06 11.98 -14.75
CA MET A 174 -9.77 11.41 -16.06
C MET A 174 -8.67 10.35 -15.96
N PHE A 175 -8.76 9.35 -16.84
CA PHE A 175 -7.68 8.39 -17.02
C PHE A 175 -6.54 9.05 -17.81
N GLU A 176 -5.40 9.23 -17.16
CA GLU A 176 -4.24 9.92 -17.72
C GLU A 176 -3.18 8.97 -18.26
N TYR A 177 -3.17 7.73 -17.78
CA TYR A 177 -2.15 6.75 -18.10
C TYR A 177 -2.76 5.50 -18.70
N ILE A 178 -2.32 5.16 -19.91
CA ILE A 178 -2.62 3.86 -20.52
C ILE A 178 -1.31 3.11 -20.65
N ASP A 179 -1.14 2.09 -19.83
CA ASP A 179 -0.02 1.16 -19.91
C ASP A 179 -0.42 -0.02 -20.80
N GLN A 180 -0.09 0.06 -22.08
CA GLN A 180 -0.35 -1.01 -23.04
C GLN A 180 0.45 -2.28 -22.73
N THR A 181 1.59 -2.18 -22.04
CA THR A 181 2.39 -3.35 -21.68
C THR A 181 1.81 -4.13 -20.50
N ALA A 182 1.17 -3.43 -19.57
CA ALA A 182 0.49 -4.01 -18.43
C ALA A 182 -1.02 -4.11 -18.61
N TYR A 183 -1.57 -3.72 -19.76
CA TYR A 183 -3.00 -3.72 -20.06
C TYR A 183 -3.86 -3.06 -18.99
N ARG A 184 -3.43 -1.88 -18.57
CA ARG A 184 -4.07 -1.07 -17.54
C ARG A 184 -4.24 0.38 -18.00
N ALA A 185 -5.45 0.91 -17.85
CA ALA A 185 -5.69 2.34 -17.94
C ALA A 185 -5.90 2.87 -16.52
N MET A 186 -5.19 3.94 -16.15
CA MET A 186 -5.10 4.39 -14.75
C MET A 186 -5.52 5.84 -14.59
N ALA A 187 -6.33 6.09 -13.56
CA ALA A 187 -6.66 7.41 -13.02
C ALA A 187 -6.24 7.47 -11.54
N PHE A 188 -5.97 8.64 -11.02
CA PHE A 188 -5.73 8.80 -9.59
C PHE A 188 -6.30 10.13 -9.09
N ASP A 189 -6.66 10.15 -7.81
CA ASP A 189 -7.07 11.36 -7.12
C ASP A 189 -6.49 11.39 -5.71
N TYR A 190 -6.37 12.58 -5.14
CA TYR A 190 -5.93 12.74 -3.76
C TYR A 190 -7.10 12.58 -2.81
N LEU A 191 -6.89 11.84 -1.72
CA LEU A 191 -7.91 11.61 -0.73
C LEU A 191 -8.13 12.83 0.15
N ASP A 192 -9.40 13.15 0.37
CA ASP A 192 -9.82 14.17 1.34
C ASP A 192 -10.03 13.53 2.70
N PHE A 193 -9.28 14.00 3.70
CA PHE A 193 -9.36 13.51 5.06
C PHE A 193 -10.11 14.48 5.97
N SER A 194 -10.80 13.91 6.96
CA SER A 194 -11.46 14.66 7.99
C SER A 194 -10.46 15.62 8.70
N PRO A 195 -10.90 16.84 9.04
CA PRO A 195 -10.08 17.83 9.77
C PRO A 195 -9.51 17.34 11.11
N VAL A 196 -10.06 16.27 11.69
CA VAL A 196 -9.51 15.62 12.89
C VAL A 196 -8.19 14.88 12.61
N HIS A 197 -7.82 14.70 11.35
CA HIS A 197 -6.58 14.06 10.91
C HIS A 197 -5.67 15.03 10.12
N PRO A 198 -5.30 16.21 10.68
CA PRO A 198 -4.67 17.31 9.94
C PRO A 198 -3.24 16.98 9.43
N PHE A 199 -2.64 15.88 9.89
CA PHE A 199 -1.28 15.47 9.52
C PHE A 199 -1.25 14.45 8.38
N ILE A 200 -2.41 14.06 7.84
CA ILE A 200 -2.50 13.13 6.71
C ILE A 200 -2.76 13.96 5.46
N SER A 201 -1.84 13.89 4.52
CA SER A 201 -1.96 14.55 3.23
C SER A 201 -1.18 13.79 2.17
N GLY A 202 -1.56 13.97 0.91
CA GLY A 202 -0.86 13.43 -0.23
C GLY A 202 -1.09 11.93 -0.47
N ALA A 203 -2.01 11.27 0.26
CA ALA A 203 -2.42 9.92 -0.06
C ALA A 203 -3.29 9.93 -1.32
N ARG A 204 -3.02 8.99 -2.23
CA ARG A 204 -3.72 8.87 -3.50
C ARG A 204 -4.51 7.57 -3.58
N ALA A 205 -5.72 7.67 -4.13
CA ALA A 205 -6.45 6.53 -4.62
C ALA A 205 -6.11 6.32 -6.09
N TRP A 206 -5.71 5.12 -6.46
CA TRP A 206 -5.51 4.69 -7.84
C TRP A 206 -6.71 3.86 -8.28
N PHE A 207 -7.17 4.13 -9.48
CA PHE A 207 -8.24 3.38 -10.12
C PHE A 207 -7.78 2.91 -11.49
N SER A 208 -7.88 1.62 -11.74
CA SER A 208 -7.40 1.01 -12.98
C SER A 208 -8.53 0.25 -13.68
N LEU A 209 -8.66 0.46 -14.98
CA LEU A 209 -9.38 -0.44 -15.87
C LEU A 209 -8.40 -1.51 -16.32
N LEU A 210 -8.76 -2.78 -16.10
CA LEU A 210 -8.01 -3.93 -16.55
C LEU A 210 -8.63 -4.42 -17.85
N PHE A 211 -7.84 -4.47 -18.92
CA PHE A 211 -8.34 -4.81 -20.24
C PHE A 211 -7.54 -5.90 -20.94
N ILE A 212 -8.10 -6.43 -22.00
CA ILE A 212 -7.42 -7.35 -22.92
C ILE A 212 -7.41 -6.72 -24.33
N GLU A 213 -6.47 -7.15 -25.14
CA GLU A 213 -6.47 -6.80 -26.57
C GLU A 213 -7.63 -7.49 -27.27
N ASP A 214 -8.46 -6.71 -27.96
CA ASP A 214 -9.59 -7.21 -28.76
C ASP A 214 -9.25 -7.35 -30.26
N GLY A 215 -7.97 -7.36 -30.60
CA GLY A 215 -7.53 -7.38 -32.01
C GLY A 215 -7.81 -6.10 -32.79
N ASN A 216 -8.44 -5.10 -32.19
CA ASN A 216 -8.63 -3.76 -32.71
C ASN A 216 -7.78 -2.79 -31.90
N GLU A 217 -6.75 -2.20 -32.51
CA GLU A 217 -5.79 -1.31 -31.84
C GLU A 217 -6.42 -0.03 -31.27
N ASP A 218 -7.64 0.32 -31.70
CA ASP A 218 -8.31 1.56 -31.29
C ASP A 218 -9.30 1.38 -30.11
N VAL A 219 -9.49 0.16 -29.60
CA VAL A 219 -10.51 -0.13 -28.58
C VAL A 219 -9.93 -1.05 -27.50
N ILE A 220 -10.21 -0.74 -26.25
CA ILE A 220 -9.89 -1.62 -25.11
C ILE A 220 -11.14 -2.37 -24.62
N ASP A 221 -11.03 -3.70 -24.40
CA ASP A 221 -12.09 -4.54 -23.81
C ASP A 221 -11.85 -4.71 -22.32
N VAL A 222 -12.64 -4.03 -21.49
CA VAL A 222 -12.50 -3.99 -20.05
C VAL A 222 -13.16 -5.19 -19.39
N PHE A 223 -12.38 -6.02 -18.72
CA PHE A 223 -12.87 -7.20 -18.00
C PHE A 223 -12.88 -7.02 -16.48
N GLY A 224 -12.18 -6.02 -15.97
CA GLY A 224 -12.06 -5.81 -14.53
C GLY A 224 -11.71 -4.38 -14.16
N ILE A 225 -11.98 -4.07 -12.92
CA ILE A 225 -11.65 -2.82 -12.26
C ILE A 225 -10.78 -3.13 -11.05
N GLU A 226 -9.75 -2.32 -10.83
CA GLU A 226 -8.91 -2.39 -9.65
C GLU A 226 -8.84 -1.02 -9.00
N MET A 227 -8.94 -0.97 -7.68
CA MET A 227 -8.69 0.22 -6.88
C MET A 227 -7.68 -0.11 -5.78
N ASP A 228 -6.67 0.73 -5.64
CA ASP A 228 -5.64 0.58 -4.63
C ASP A 228 -5.14 1.92 -4.05
N PHE A 229 -4.37 1.82 -2.99
CA PHE A 229 -3.71 2.94 -2.32
C PHE A 229 -2.22 2.63 -2.14
N CYS A 230 -1.60 2.06 -3.16
CA CYS A 230 -0.30 1.38 -3.10
C CYS A 230 0.84 2.21 -2.51
N ASP A 231 0.78 3.52 -2.64
CA ASP A 231 1.79 4.42 -2.05
C ASP A 231 1.59 4.61 -0.53
N THR A 232 0.43 4.21 0.01
CA THR A 232 0.02 4.54 1.37
C THR A 232 -0.45 3.33 2.18
N ALA A 233 -1.14 2.38 1.54
CA ALA A 233 -1.73 1.21 2.18
C ALA A 233 -1.63 -0.02 1.27
N ASN A 234 -0.96 -1.08 1.76
CA ASN A 234 -0.70 -2.31 1.01
C ASN A 234 -1.35 -3.56 1.63
N SER A 235 -1.99 -3.41 2.78
CA SER A 235 -2.73 -4.46 3.45
C SER A 235 -4.20 -4.08 3.63
N LYS A 236 -5.05 -5.07 3.84
CA LYS A 236 -6.48 -4.88 4.09
C LYS A 236 -6.72 -3.95 5.29
N GLU A 237 -5.98 -4.15 6.36
CA GLU A 237 -6.08 -3.37 7.59
C GLU A 237 -5.68 -1.92 7.38
N GLU A 238 -4.61 -1.69 6.61
CA GLU A 238 -4.15 -0.34 6.27
C GLU A 238 -5.15 0.40 5.39
N VAL A 239 -5.78 -0.29 4.42
CA VAL A 239 -6.82 0.28 3.58
C VAL A 239 -8.04 0.68 4.41
N LEU A 240 -8.51 -0.20 5.31
CA LEU A 240 -9.64 0.13 6.20
C LEU A 240 -9.32 1.31 7.12
N TRP A 241 -8.07 1.41 7.59
CA TRP A 241 -7.58 2.53 8.37
C TRP A 241 -7.61 3.83 7.59
N LEU A 242 -7.18 3.78 6.33
CA LEU A 242 -7.18 4.93 5.44
C LEU A 242 -8.62 5.40 5.15
N LEU A 243 -9.53 4.46 4.88
CA LEU A 243 -10.94 4.75 4.67
C LEU A 243 -11.62 5.33 5.93
N ASP A 244 -11.23 4.88 7.14
CA ASP A 244 -11.81 5.42 8.40
C ASP A 244 -11.44 6.91 8.62
N MET A 245 -10.36 7.38 8.01
CA MET A 245 -9.89 8.76 8.14
C MET A 245 -10.50 9.74 7.12
N LEU A 246 -11.22 9.25 6.12
CA LEU A 246 -11.85 10.11 5.10
C LEU A 246 -12.82 11.12 5.73
N ASP A 247 -13.10 12.18 4.99
CA ASP A 247 -14.09 13.19 5.37
C ASP A 247 -15.50 12.66 5.13
N TRP A 248 -16.05 11.98 6.13
CA TRP A 248 -17.39 11.40 6.11
C TRP A 248 -18.45 12.45 6.38
N GLN A 249 -19.37 12.63 5.43
CA GLN A 249 -20.49 13.58 5.49
C GLN A 249 -21.85 12.90 5.55
#